data_e2265df9cd37500b03d69b221573b1bc
#
_entry.id   e2265df9cd37500b03d69b221573b1bc
#
_cell.length_a   1.000
_cell.length_b   1.000
_cell.length_c   1.000
_cell.angle_alpha   90.00
_cell.angle_beta   90.00
_cell.angle_gamma   90.00
#
_symmetry.space_group_name_H-M   'P 1'
#
loop_
_entity.id
_entity.type
_entity.pdbx_description
1 polymer ?
#
loop_
_entity_poly.entity_id
_entity_poly.type
_entity_poly.pdbx_seq_one_letter_code
_entity_poly.pdbx_strand_id
1 'polypeptide(L)'
;MSALFPALKARSDRPALRFGADPLTYEELARAAGALAVRIGGAARVAVWATPTAETAVGVVAALLAGVPAVPVNPRIGARELAHILGDSAPGGVLAGAGDELPEGLAELPRIDVETRVPYFSPVSAAIAFGDGPDDPEAPALIVYTSGTTGPPKGAVLSHRAIAASLDALEEAWRWTAEDVLVHALPLFHVHGLILGILGPLRRGGEVRHLGAFSVEGVAKELGDGGGTMLFGVPTMYHRIAEALPHDPALVRALTGARLLVSGSAALPVHDHERITAATGRTVIERYGMTETLMNTSIPVGPGPRPGSVGLPLRGVELRLVEEDGSVLDARDGETVGEIQVKGPNLFTAYLNRPDATAAAFADGGWFRTGDMAVRDPDGYVRIVGRKATDLIKSGGYKIGAGEIENALLDHPEVREAAVTGEPDPDLGERIVAWVVPADPARPPAPDALAAHVSALLAPHKRPRDVRYLAALPRNDMGKILKKALPGTLDG
;
A
#
# COMPACT_ATOMS: atom_id res chain seq x y z
N MET A 1 -16.42 2.63 22.11
CA MET A 1 -15.20 2.89 21.28
C MET A 1 -15.27 4.25 20.62
N SER A 2 -14.13 4.89 20.34
CA SER A 2 -14.09 6.15 19.60
C SER A 2 -14.62 5.94 18.18
N ALA A 3 -15.47 6.83 17.68
CA ALA A 3 -15.91 6.89 16.28
C ALA A 3 -14.69 6.81 15.33
N LEU A 4 -14.84 6.25 14.14
CA LEU A 4 -13.74 6.17 13.18
C LEU A 4 -13.25 7.57 12.76
N PHE A 5 -14.15 8.54 12.72
CA PHE A 5 -13.88 9.92 12.32
C PHE A 5 -14.26 10.95 13.39
N PRO A 6 -13.55 11.04 14.51
CA PRO A 6 -13.90 11.98 15.57
C PRO A 6 -13.87 13.46 15.11
N ALA A 7 -12.96 13.79 14.17
CA ALA A 7 -12.84 15.17 13.66
C ALA A 7 -14.04 15.64 12.82
N LEU A 8 -14.77 14.74 12.17
CA LEU A 8 -15.98 15.10 11.42
C LEU A 8 -17.10 15.61 12.35
N LYS A 9 -17.13 15.19 13.60
CA LYS A 9 -18.13 15.67 14.58
C LYS A 9 -17.95 17.15 14.93
N ALA A 10 -16.73 17.64 14.87
CA ALA A 10 -16.41 19.04 15.20
C ALA A 10 -16.93 20.03 14.15
N ARG A 11 -17.26 19.55 12.92
CA ARG A 11 -17.80 20.36 11.81
C ARG A 11 -17.04 21.68 11.63
N SER A 12 -15.72 21.60 11.54
CA SER A 12 -14.89 22.80 11.40
C SER A 12 -14.76 23.25 9.94
N ASP A 13 -14.45 24.52 9.75
CA ASP A 13 -14.12 25.10 8.43
C ASP A 13 -12.70 24.76 7.95
N ARG A 14 -11.95 23.94 8.71
CA ARG A 14 -10.63 23.48 8.29
C ARG A 14 -10.75 22.62 7.02
N PRO A 15 -9.81 22.76 6.06
CA PRO A 15 -9.74 21.86 4.92
C PRO A 15 -9.60 20.40 5.36
N ALA A 16 -10.39 19.51 4.76
CA ALA A 16 -10.33 18.06 4.99
C ALA A 16 -9.79 17.33 3.77
N LEU A 17 -10.35 17.63 2.59
CA LEU A 17 -10.00 16.97 1.33
C LEU A 17 -9.80 18.02 0.24
N ARG A 18 -8.70 17.89 -0.51
CA ARG A 18 -8.42 18.68 -1.70
C ARG A 18 -8.12 17.75 -2.88
N PHE A 19 -8.99 17.81 -3.90
CA PHE A 19 -8.83 17.19 -5.21
C PHE A 19 -8.94 18.32 -6.24
N GLY A 20 -7.81 18.84 -6.72
CA GLY A 20 -7.80 20.03 -7.57
C GLY A 20 -7.80 21.36 -6.77
N ALA A 21 -8.49 22.40 -7.28
CA ALA A 21 -8.37 23.75 -6.76
C ALA A 21 -9.17 23.99 -5.45
N ASP A 22 -10.39 23.45 -5.38
CA ASP A 22 -11.33 23.77 -4.32
C ASP A 22 -11.37 22.68 -3.25
N PRO A 23 -10.89 22.95 -2.01
CA PRO A 23 -10.96 21.99 -0.92
C PRO A 23 -12.40 21.83 -0.39
N LEU A 24 -12.70 20.65 0.13
CA LEU A 24 -13.84 20.42 1.01
C LEU A 24 -13.38 20.63 2.46
N THR A 25 -14.14 21.42 3.21
CA THR A 25 -13.93 21.53 4.66
C THR A 25 -14.48 20.32 5.40
N TYR A 26 -14.12 20.15 6.68
CA TYR A 26 -14.70 19.13 7.54
C TYR A 26 -16.22 19.26 7.66
N GLU A 27 -16.75 20.48 7.69
CA GLU A 27 -18.19 20.71 7.71
C GLU A 27 -18.86 20.27 6.41
N GLU A 28 -18.31 20.65 5.25
CA GLU A 28 -18.85 20.25 3.93
C GLU A 28 -18.78 18.74 3.74
N LEU A 29 -17.65 18.11 4.08
CA LEU A 29 -17.49 16.67 4.04
C LEU A 29 -18.50 15.96 4.95
N ALA A 30 -18.65 16.44 6.18
CA ALA A 30 -19.59 15.91 7.12
C ALA A 30 -21.02 15.96 6.58
N ARG A 31 -21.41 17.08 5.98
CA ARG A 31 -22.76 17.28 5.40
C ARG A 31 -22.97 16.37 4.19
N ALA A 32 -22.03 16.32 3.26
CA ALA A 32 -22.12 15.49 2.06
C ALA A 32 -22.18 14.01 2.42
N ALA A 33 -21.23 13.53 3.24
CA ALA A 33 -21.19 12.14 3.67
C ALA A 33 -22.41 11.73 4.50
N GLY A 34 -22.89 12.61 5.40
CA GLY A 34 -24.09 12.35 6.20
C GLY A 34 -25.35 12.26 5.33
N ALA A 35 -25.54 13.16 4.35
CA ALA A 35 -26.67 13.11 3.43
C ALA A 35 -26.68 11.81 2.60
N LEU A 36 -25.52 11.41 2.12
CA LEU A 36 -25.36 10.16 1.37
C LEU A 36 -25.57 8.93 2.26
N ALA A 37 -25.08 8.96 3.49
CA ALA A 37 -25.25 7.86 4.45
C ALA A 37 -26.74 7.52 4.70
N VAL A 38 -27.59 8.54 4.79
CA VAL A 38 -29.06 8.34 4.91
C VAL A 38 -29.63 7.64 3.67
N ARG A 39 -29.14 8.00 2.46
CA ARG A 39 -29.64 7.42 1.19
C ARG A 39 -29.26 5.96 1.02
N ILE A 40 -28.12 5.55 1.54
CA ILE A 40 -27.59 4.17 1.41
C ILE A 40 -27.87 3.31 2.64
N GLY A 41 -28.37 3.87 3.70
CA GLY A 41 -28.65 3.16 4.96
C GLY A 41 -29.53 1.92 4.73
N GLY A 42 -29.16 0.81 5.37
CA GLY A 42 -29.83 -0.47 5.21
C GLY A 42 -29.40 -1.31 3.98
N ALA A 43 -28.56 -0.79 3.10
CA ALA A 43 -27.95 -1.60 2.06
C ALA A 43 -27.01 -2.66 2.67
N ALA A 44 -27.00 -3.87 2.14
CA ALA A 44 -26.08 -4.91 2.62
C ALA A 44 -24.61 -4.56 2.31
N ARG A 45 -24.35 -3.97 1.15
CA ARG A 45 -23.05 -3.48 0.65
C ARG A 45 -23.26 -2.51 -0.49
N VAL A 46 -22.29 -1.64 -0.75
CA VAL A 46 -22.26 -0.74 -1.90
C VAL A 46 -20.94 -0.83 -2.62
N ALA A 47 -20.96 -0.90 -3.95
CA ALA A 47 -19.76 -0.70 -4.76
C ALA A 47 -19.41 0.79 -4.77
N VAL A 48 -18.12 1.12 -4.82
CA VAL A 48 -17.62 2.49 -5.00
C VAL A 48 -16.74 2.51 -6.25
N TRP A 49 -17.12 3.27 -7.26
CA TRP A 49 -16.29 3.49 -8.43
C TRP A 49 -15.11 4.39 -8.05
N ALA A 50 -13.96 3.76 -7.72
CA ALA A 50 -12.90 4.42 -6.96
C ALA A 50 -11.94 5.22 -7.86
N THR A 51 -12.50 6.21 -8.59
CA THR A 51 -11.72 7.23 -9.30
C THR A 51 -10.97 8.11 -8.29
N PRO A 52 -9.84 8.76 -8.67
CA PRO A 52 -9.06 9.62 -7.77
C PRO A 52 -9.74 10.99 -7.58
N THR A 53 -10.93 11.01 -7.00
CA THR A 53 -11.79 12.19 -6.85
C THR A 53 -12.34 12.34 -5.42
N ALA A 54 -12.88 13.52 -5.11
CA ALA A 54 -13.52 13.79 -3.83
C ALA A 54 -14.78 12.94 -3.64
N GLU A 55 -15.51 12.64 -4.72
CA GLU A 55 -16.69 11.80 -4.73
C GLU A 55 -16.39 10.39 -4.19
N THR A 56 -15.28 9.80 -4.58
CA THR A 56 -14.83 8.51 -4.02
C THR A 56 -14.62 8.60 -2.52
N ALA A 57 -13.90 9.63 -2.04
CA ALA A 57 -13.64 9.81 -0.62
C ALA A 57 -14.93 10.05 0.18
N VAL A 58 -15.83 10.92 -0.30
CA VAL A 58 -17.15 11.18 0.30
C VAL A 58 -18.00 9.91 0.31
N GLY A 59 -18.03 9.15 -0.80
CA GLY A 59 -18.76 7.89 -0.92
C GLY A 59 -18.33 6.85 0.11
N VAL A 60 -17.02 6.66 0.27
CA VAL A 60 -16.47 5.72 1.26
C VAL A 60 -16.77 6.19 2.68
N VAL A 61 -16.55 7.48 3.00
CA VAL A 61 -16.85 8.01 4.33
C VAL A 61 -18.33 7.85 4.66
N ALA A 62 -19.23 8.12 3.69
CA ALA A 62 -20.68 7.95 3.86
C ALA A 62 -21.05 6.48 4.14
N ALA A 63 -20.46 5.54 3.41
CA ALA A 63 -20.71 4.12 3.64
C ALA A 63 -20.27 3.69 5.05
N LEU A 64 -19.09 4.12 5.49
CA LEU A 64 -18.59 3.85 6.84
C LEU A 64 -19.46 4.47 7.93
N LEU A 65 -19.98 5.69 7.74
CA LEU A 65 -20.91 6.33 8.66
C LEU A 65 -22.26 5.63 8.72
N ALA A 66 -22.73 5.09 7.59
CA ALA A 66 -23.97 4.32 7.51
C ALA A 66 -23.85 2.88 8.06
N GLY A 67 -22.64 2.42 8.40
CA GLY A 67 -22.37 1.02 8.74
C GLY A 67 -22.57 0.07 7.55
N VAL A 68 -22.46 0.56 6.34
CA VAL A 68 -22.59 -0.20 5.09
C VAL A 68 -21.20 -0.51 4.52
N PRO A 69 -20.83 -1.79 4.37
CA PRO A 69 -19.54 -2.15 3.81
C PRO A 69 -19.36 -1.61 2.39
N ALA A 70 -18.28 -0.86 2.15
CA ALA A 70 -17.94 -0.37 0.83
C ALA A 70 -16.99 -1.34 0.11
N VAL A 71 -17.22 -1.54 -1.19
CA VAL A 71 -16.40 -2.34 -2.11
C VAL A 71 -15.75 -1.40 -3.11
N PRO A 72 -14.52 -0.92 -2.88
CA PRO A 72 -13.83 -0.05 -3.82
C PRO A 72 -13.43 -0.83 -5.08
N VAL A 73 -13.89 -0.36 -6.24
CA VAL A 73 -13.64 -0.99 -7.55
C VAL A 73 -12.63 -0.18 -8.33
N ASN A 74 -11.60 -0.83 -8.86
CA ASN A 74 -10.56 -0.22 -9.69
C ASN A 74 -11.17 0.32 -11.01
N PRO A 75 -11.04 1.62 -11.34
CA PRO A 75 -11.55 2.19 -12.59
C PRO A 75 -10.95 1.60 -13.88
N ARG A 76 -9.85 0.87 -13.76
CA ARG A 76 -9.19 0.19 -14.90
C ARG A 76 -9.35 -1.32 -14.86
N ILE A 77 -10.35 -1.82 -14.11
CA ILE A 77 -10.59 -3.26 -13.97
C ILE A 77 -11.06 -3.88 -15.28
N GLY A 78 -10.58 -5.08 -15.58
CA GLY A 78 -11.07 -5.85 -16.73
C GLY A 78 -12.46 -6.47 -16.49
N ALA A 79 -13.24 -6.67 -17.54
CA ALA A 79 -14.63 -7.15 -17.44
C ALA A 79 -14.78 -8.49 -16.69
N ARG A 80 -13.85 -9.44 -16.88
CA ARG A 80 -13.87 -10.72 -16.17
C ARG A 80 -13.66 -10.59 -14.67
N GLU A 81 -12.72 -9.75 -14.27
CA GLU A 81 -12.43 -9.52 -12.87
C GLU A 81 -13.58 -8.75 -12.20
N LEU A 82 -14.12 -7.74 -12.90
CA LEU A 82 -15.31 -7.00 -12.45
C LEU A 82 -16.50 -7.94 -12.22
N ALA A 83 -16.82 -8.80 -13.19
CA ALA A 83 -17.91 -9.78 -13.07
C ALA A 83 -17.71 -10.69 -11.84
N HIS A 84 -16.47 -11.12 -11.56
CA HIS A 84 -16.15 -11.90 -10.38
C HIS A 84 -16.40 -11.10 -9.10
N ILE A 85 -15.90 -9.86 -9.01
CA ILE A 85 -16.07 -9.00 -7.82
C ILE A 85 -17.54 -8.73 -7.55
N LEU A 86 -18.33 -8.39 -8.58
CA LEU A 86 -19.75 -8.12 -8.43
C LEU A 86 -20.55 -9.36 -8.04
N GLY A 87 -20.24 -10.51 -8.64
CA GLY A 87 -20.88 -11.79 -8.30
C GLY A 87 -20.59 -12.24 -6.85
N ASP A 88 -19.34 -12.05 -6.39
CA ASP A 88 -18.92 -12.45 -5.05
C ASP A 88 -19.40 -11.46 -3.97
N SER A 89 -19.25 -10.14 -4.21
CA SER A 89 -19.64 -9.12 -3.22
C SER A 89 -21.13 -8.77 -3.24
N ALA A 90 -21.85 -9.02 -4.33
CA ALA A 90 -23.28 -8.75 -4.49
C ALA A 90 -23.71 -7.37 -3.92
N PRO A 91 -23.16 -6.24 -4.41
CA PRO A 91 -23.51 -4.92 -3.89
C PRO A 91 -24.93 -4.53 -4.32
N GLY A 92 -25.67 -3.86 -3.44
CA GLY A 92 -27.05 -3.38 -3.70
C GLY A 92 -27.11 -2.10 -4.54
N GLY A 93 -25.97 -1.49 -4.88
CA GLY A 93 -25.87 -0.29 -5.68
C GLY A 93 -24.43 0.14 -5.87
N VAL A 94 -24.21 1.18 -6.71
CA VAL A 94 -22.89 1.76 -6.99
C VAL A 94 -22.87 3.24 -6.68
N LEU A 95 -21.86 3.67 -5.92
CA LEU A 95 -21.55 5.08 -5.67
C LEU A 95 -20.54 5.55 -6.72
N ALA A 96 -20.86 6.63 -7.41
CA ALA A 96 -20.01 7.21 -8.45
C ALA A 96 -20.21 8.73 -8.53
N GLY A 97 -19.23 9.45 -9.08
CA GLY A 97 -19.41 10.84 -9.47
C GLY A 97 -20.42 10.98 -10.62
N ALA A 98 -21.16 12.07 -10.68
CA ALA A 98 -22.19 12.28 -11.71
C ALA A 98 -21.65 12.18 -13.16
N GLY A 99 -20.37 12.54 -13.35
CA GLY A 99 -19.68 12.47 -14.65
C GLY A 99 -18.96 11.14 -14.95
N ASP A 100 -18.98 10.18 -14.02
CA ASP A 100 -18.28 8.92 -14.20
C ASP A 100 -19.01 8.01 -15.21
N GLU A 101 -18.28 7.50 -16.18
CA GLU A 101 -18.75 6.42 -17.05
C GLU A 101 -18.49 5.07 -16.34
N LEU A 102 -19.57 4.31 -16.15
CA LEU A 102 -19.50 3.00 -15.51
C LEU A 102 -19.40 1.90 -16.57
N PRO A 103 -18.52 0.89 -16.36
CA PRO A 103 -18.50 -0.27 -17.24
C PRO A 103 -19.79 -1.09 -17.12
N GLU A 104 -20.07 -1.92 -18.14
CA GLU A 104 -21.21 -2.82 -18.22
C GLU A 104 -21.46 -3.53 -16.87
N GLY A 105 -21.65 -4.21 -16.27
CA GLY A 105 -21.86 -4.84 -14.96
C GLY A 105 -22.12 -3.85 -13.81
N LEU A 106 -21.37 -2.77 -13.70
CA LEU A 106 -21.65 -1.72 -12.70
C LEU A 106 -22.82 -0.85 -13.13
N ALA A 107 -22.99 -0.58 -14.45
CA ALA A 107 -24.09 0.21 -14.98
C ALA A 107 -25.47 -0.48 -14.79
N GLU A 108 -25.48 -1.79 -14.55
CA GLU A 108 -26.71 -2.54 -14.24
C GLU A 108 -27.18 -2.39 -12.79
N LEU A 109 -26.31 -1.92 -11.90
CA LEU A 109 -26.67 -1.66 -10.50
C LEU A 109 -27.40 -0.33 -10.33
N PRO A 110 -28.27 -0.19 -9.32
CA PRO A 110 -28.81 1.10 -8.92
C PRO A 110 -27.68 2.10 -8.68
N ARG A 111 -27.60 3.12 -9.55
CA ARG A 111 -26.59 4.19 -9.44
C ARG A 111 -27.02 5.22 -8.41
N ILE A 112 -26.09 5.59 -7.56
CA ILE A 112 -26.25 6.65 -6.56
C ILE A 112 -25.13 7.66 -6.80
N ASP A 113 -25.47 8.80 -7.39
CA ASP A 113 -24.51 9.89 -7.59
C ASP A 113 -24.10 10.51 -6.27
N VAL A 114 -22.79 10.66 -6.11
CA VAL A 114 -22.17 11.26 -4.93
C VAL A 114 -22.03 12.75 -5.15
N GLU A 115 -22.73 13.54 -4.33
CA GLU A 115 -22.62 14.99 -4.29
C GLU A 115 -21.62 15.39 -3.21
N THR A 116 -20.59 16.14 -3.59
CA THR A 116 -19.57 16.64 -2.65
C THR A 116 -20.01 17.94 -1.96
N ARG A 117 -20.94 18.67 -2.57
CA ARG A 117 -21.49 19.94 -2.02
C ARG A 117 -23.00 19.87 -1.92
N VAL A 118 -23.50 19.78 -0.68
CA VAL A 118 -24.92 19.73 -0.36
C VAL A 118 -25.33 21.07 0.24
N PRO A 119 -26.44 21.72 -0.24
CA PRO A 119 -26.91 23.00 0.29
C PRO A 119 -27.19 22.92 1.80
N TYR A 120 -26.89 24.00 2.52
CA TYR A 120 -27.09 24.11 3.97
C TYR A 120 -28.53 23.87 4.41
N PHE A 121 -29.50 24.34 3.62
CA PHE A 121 -30.93 24.24 3.89
C PHE A 121 -31.59 22.99 3.27
N SER A 122 -30.86 21.95 2.98
CA SER A 122 -31.45 20.68 2.54
C SER A 122 -32.31 20.08 3.68
N PRO A 123 -33.53 19.59 3.42
CA PRO A 123 -34.33 18.87 4.43
C PRO A 123 -33.59 17.69 5.07
N VAL A 124 -32.64 17.10 4.33
CA VAL A 124 -31.78 16.01 4.77
C VAL A 124 -30.74 16.52 5.77
N SER A 125 -30.25 17.76 5.64
CA SER A 125 -29.22 18.31 6.55
C SER A 125 -29.72 18.51 7.98
N ALA A 126 -31.03 18.71 8.18
CA ALA A 126 -31.63 18.84 9.51
C ALA A 126 -31.81 17.51 10.25
N ALA A 127 -31.87 16.40 9.51
CA ALA A 127 -32.07 15.05 10.05
C ALA A 127 -30.73 14.28 10.29
N ILE A 128 -29.59 14.86 9.91
CA ILE A 128 -28.28 14.24 10.08
C ILE A 128 -27.86 14.36 11.54
N ALA A 129 -28.38 13.49 12.38
CA ALA A 129 -27.65 13.07 13.56
C ALA A 129 -26.42 12.30 13.04
N PHE A 130 -25.23 12.86 13.17
CA PHE A 130 -23.99 12.17 12.85
C PHE A 130 -23.95 10.86 13.63
N GLY A 131 -24.25 9.76 12.96
CA GLY A 131 -24.02 8.45 13.50
C GLY A 131 -22.53 8.27 13.78
N ASP A 132 -22.20 7.65 14.88
CA ASP A 132 -20.81 7.27 15.22
C ASP A 132 -20.26 6.14 14.35
N GLY A 133 -20.97 5.80 13.27
CA GLY A 133 -20.83 4.53 12.57
C GLY A 133 -21.54 3.41 13.37
N PRO A 134 -21.31 2.15 13.03
CA PRO A 134 -21.94 1.02 13.74
C PRO A 134 -21.43 0.95 15.19
N ASP A 135 -22.33 0.59 16.11
CA ASP A 135 -21.99 0.35 17.52
C ASP A 135 -21.01 -0.81 17.69
N ASP A 136 -21.11 -1.81 16.81
CA ASP A 136 -20.21 -2.96 16.77
C ASP A 136 -18.92 -2.61 16.03
N PRO A 137 -17.78 -2.59 16.73
CA PRO A 137 -16.48 -2.32 16.11
C PRO A 137 -16.02 -3.43 15.15
N GLU A 138 -16.56 -4.63 15.28
CA GLU A 138 -16.29 -5.74 14.37
C GLU A 138 -17.13 -5.69 13.10
N ALA A 139 -18.09 -4.76 13.01
CA ALA A 139 -18.88 -4.57 11.81
C ALA A 139 -17.97 -4.38 10.58
N PRO A 140 -18.27 -5.05 9.45
CA PRO A 140 -17.55 -4.87 8.21
C PRO A 140 -17.58 -3.40 7.75
N ALA A 141 -16.44 -2.86 7.41
CA ALA A 141 -16.26 -1.48 6.93
C ALA A 141 -15.94 -1.45 5.43
N LEU A 142 -14.93 -2.22 5.03
CA LEU A 142 -14.48 -2.30 3.64
C LEU A 142 -14.31 -3.76 3.23
N ILE A 143 -14.57 -4.04 1.96
CA ILE A 143 -14.24 -5.31 1.32
C ILE A 143 -13.28 -4.98 0.17
N VAL A 144 -11.99 -5.26 0.38
CA VAL A 144 -10.94 -4.94 -0.59
C VAL A 144 -10.48 -6.21 -1.29
N TYR A 145 -10.64 -6.25 -2.61
CA TYR A 145 -10.22 -7.41 -3.39
C TYR A 145 -8.72 -7.42 -3.63
N THR A 146 -8.10 -8.58 -3.39
CA THR A 146 -6.66 -8.80 -3.61
C THR A 146 -6.46 -9.69 -4.81
N SER A 147 -5.53 -9.32 -5.70
CA SER A 147 -5.05 -10.21 -6.75
C SER A 147 -4.21 -11.31 -6.08
N GLY A 148 -4.83 -12.44 -5.76
CA GLY A 148 -4.12 -13.59 -5.22
C GLY A 148 -3.05 -14.08 -6.19
N THR A 149 -1.94 -14.61 -5.66
CA THR A 149 -0.88 -15.24 -6.48
C THR A 149 -1.37 -16.50 -7.20
N THR A 150 -2.49 -17.07 -6.74
CA THR A 150 -3.11 -18.27 -7.28
C THR A 150 -4.64 -18.14 -7.23
N GLY A 151 -5.28 -18.11 -8.39
CA GLY A 151 -6.74 -18.10 -8.53
C GLY A 151 -7.39 -16.70 -8.58
N PRO A 152 -8.73 -16.63 -8.62
CA PRO A 152 -9.46 -15.38 -8.70
C PRO A 152 -9.25 -14.51 -7.44
N PRO A 153 -9.42 -13.17 -7.57
CA PRO A 153 -9.31 -12.25 -6.44
C PRO A 153 -10.20 -12.65 -5.26
N LYS A 154 -9.71 -12.43 -4.05
CA LYS A 154 -10.46 -12.67 -2.80
C LYS A 154 -10.79 -11.36 -2.12
N GLY A 155 -12.05 -11.17 -1.71
CA GLY A 155 -12.47 -10.00 -0.96
C GLY A 155 -12.07 -10.09 0.52
N ALA A 156 -11.07 -9.33 0.95
CA ALA A 156 -10.70 -9.23 2.36
C ALA A 156 -11.68 -8.31 3.10
N VAL A 157 -12.37 -8.82 4.09
CA VAL A 157 -13.34 -8.09 4.92
C VAL A 157 -12.60 -7.40 6.06
N LEU A 158 -12.53 -6.08 6.01
CA LEU A 158 -11.90 -5.22 7.01
C LEU A 158 -12.97 -4.63 7.94
N SER A 159 -12.81 -4.81 9.24
CA SER A 159 -13.71 -4.23 10.24
C SER A 159 -13.34 -2.78 10.59
N HIS A 160 -14.28 -2.04 11.17
CA HIS A 160 -14.02 -0.71 11.74
C HIS A 160 -12.90 -0.75 12.77
N ARG A 161 -12.84 -1.81 13.61
CA ARG A 161 -11.73 -2.01 14.57
C ARG A 161 -10.39 -2.12 13.89
N ALA A 162 -10.29 -2.94 12.84
CA ALA A 162 -9.01 -3.19 12.18
C ALA A 162 -8.44 -1.89 11.57
N ILE A 163 -9.30 -1.10 10.92
CA ILE A 163 -8.92 0.19 10.35
C ILE A 163 -8.48 1.17 11.44
N ALA A 164 -9.30 1.33 12.48
CA ALA A 164 -8.99 2.24 13.59
C ALA A 164 -7.68 1.87 14.29
N ALA A 165 -7.49 0.59 14.63
CA ALA A 165 -6.30 0.10 15.33
C ALA A 165 -5.02 0.33 14.51
N SER A 166 -5.08 0.07 13.19
CA SER A 166 -3.93 0.31 12.31
C SER A 166 -3.58 1.79 12.20
N LEU A 167 -4.58 2.67 12.05
CA LEU A 167 -4.36 4.12 11.96
C LEU A 167 -3.86 4.71 13.28
N ASP A 168 -4.35 4.23 14.44
CA ASP A 168 -3.89 4.69 15.76
C ASP A 168 -2.45 4.23 16.07
N ALA A 169 -2.07 3.04 15.60
CA ALA A 169 -0.70 2.57 15.76
C ALA A 169 0.29 3.38 14.89
N LEU A 170 -0.13 3.79 13.70
CA LEU A 170 0.66 4.68 12.83
C LEU A 170 0.75 6.12 13.37
N GLU A 171 -0.30 6.61 14.06
CA GLU A 171 -0.25 7.90 14.75
C GLU A 171 0.93 7.96 15.70
N GLU A 172 1.09 6.94 16.54
CA GLU A 172 2.19 6.85 17.48
C GLU A 172 3.54 6.76 16.75
N ALA A 173 3.69 5.84 15.80
CA ALA A 173 4.94 5.62 15.10
C ALA A 173 5.41 6.84 14.30
N TRP A 174 4.48 7.61 13.72
CA TRP A 174 4.76 8.75 12.86
C TRP A 174 4.55 10.11 13.53
N ARG A 175 4.11 10.12 14.79
CA ARG A 175 3.69 11.33 15.50
C ARG A 175 2.71 12.15 14.66
N TRP A 176 1.73 11.45 14.10
CA TRP A 176 0.76 12.03 13.17
C TRP A 176 -0.26 12.88 13.91
N THR A 177 -0.48 14.10 13.45
CA THR A 177 -1.33 15.10 14.13
C THR A 177 -2.38 15.69 13.19
N ALA A 178 -3.29 16.48 13.77
CA ALA A 178 -4.29 17.25 13.02
C ALA A 178 -3.68 18.40 12.19
N GLU A 179 -2.44 18.80 12.47
CA GLU A 179 -1.74 19.85 11.72
C GLU A 179 -1.07 19.32 10.45
N ASP A 180 -1.09 18.00 10.25
CA ASP A 180 -0.47 17.41 9.09
C ASP A 180 -1.32 17.55 7.83
N VAL A 181 -0.64 17.88 6.74
CA VAL A 181 -1.18 17.97 5.40
C VAL A 181 -0.53 16.89 4.55
N LEU A 182 -1.30 15.86 4.23
CA LEU A 182 -0.81 14.72 3.45
C LEU A 182 -0.98 14.94 1.96
N VAL A 183 0.13 14.90 1.23
CA VAL A 183 0.16 14.91 -0.24
C VAL A 183 0.33 13.48 -0.76
N HIS A 184 -0.50 13.04 -1.70
CA HIS A 184 -0.32 11.75 -2.38
C HIS A 184 -1.04 11.69 -3.73
N ALA A 185 -0.69 10.66 -4.53
CA ALA A 185 -1.32 10.32 -5.80
C ALA A 185 -1.66 8.83 -5.89
N LEU A 186 -1.92 8.20 -4.74
CA LEU A 186 -2.13 6.76 -4.65
C LEU A 186 -3.57 6.40 -5.03
N PRO A 187 -3.79 5.24 -5.70
CA PRO A 187 -5.13 4.78 -6.06
C PRO A 187 -6.04 4.56 -4.85
N LEU A 188 -7.30 4.98 -4.97
CA LEU A 188 -8.29 4.94 -3.88
C LEU A 188 -9.04 3.59 -3.76
N PHE A 189 -8.69 2.60 -4.56
CA PHE A 189 -9.18 1.22 -4.42
C PHE A 189 -8.21 0.30 -3.67
N HIS A 190 -7.08 0.83 -3.19
CA HIS A 190 -6.11 0.09 -2.39
C HIS A 190 -5.96 0.67 -0.99
N VAL A 191 -5.60 -0.20 -0.04
CA VAL A 191 -5.37 0.13 1.37
C VAL A 191 -4.46 1.34 1.54
N HIS A 192 -3.36 1.43 0.78
CA HIS A 192 -2.40 2.53 0.89
C HIS A 192 -3.03 3.89 0.56
N GLY A 193 -3.70 4.00 -0.59
CA GLY A 193 -4.30 5.27 -1.00
C GLY A 193 -5.59 5.58 -0.24
N LEU A 194 -6.45 4.58 -0.01
CA LEU A 194 -7.74 4.79 0.63
C LEU A 194 -7.63 4.87 2.15
N ILE A 195 -7.11 3.82 2.80
CA ILE A 195 -7.12 3.77 4.26
C ILE A 195 -6.06 4.71 4.83
N LEU A 196 -4.80 4.60 4.40
CA LEU A 196 -3.76 5.46 4.91
C LEU A 196 -3.86 6.88 4.34
N GLY A 197 -4.13 7.00 3.02
CA GLY A 197 -4.11 8.27 2.31
C GLY A 197 -5.33 9.15 2.54
N ILE A 198 -6.54 8.57 2.71
CA ILE A 198 -7.78 9.31 2.94
C ILE A 198 -8.23 9.18 4.40
N LEU A 199 -8.49 7.95 4.86
CA LEU A 199 -9.09 7.77 6.19
C LEU A 199 -8.11 8.13 7.32
N GLY A 200 -6.80 7.99 7.11
CA GLY A 200 -5.79 8.35 8.09
C GLY A 200 -5.82 9.82 8.50
N PRO A 201 -5.61 10.77 7.56
CA PRO A 201 -5.73 12.19 7.87
C PRO A 201 -7.10 12.57 8.44
N LEU A 202 -8.20 12.05 7.86
CA LEU A 202 -9.54 12.34 8.36
C LEU A 202 -9.78 11.86 9.80
N ARG A 203 -9.17 10.73 10.19
CA ARG A 203 -9.23 10.27 11.57
C ARG A 203 -8.49 11.21 12.53
N ARG A 204 -7.38 11.81 12.06
CA ARG A 204 -6.55 12.75 12.86
C ARG A 204 -7.08 14.19 12.87
N GLY A 205 -7.89 14.58 11.91
CA GLY A 205 -8.33 15.96 11.72
C GLY A 205 -7.39 16.78 10.83
N GLY A 206 -6.50 16.10 10.06
CA GLY A 206 -5.58 16.72 9.12
C GLY A 206 -6.18 16.94 7.74
N GLU A 207 -5.39 17.45 6.79
CA GLU A 207 -5.78 17.69 5.40
C GLU A 207 -5.22 16.61 4.46
N VAL A 208 -6.00 16.22 3.46
CA VAL A 208 -5.56 15.42 2.31
C VAL A 208 -5.45 16.28 1.08
N ARG A 209 -4.32 16.21 0.37
CA ARG A 209 -4.12 16.79 -0.96
C ARG A 209 -3.81 15.68 -1.95
N HIS A 210 -4.81 15.31 -2.72
CA HIS A 210 -4.67 14.27 -3.73
C HIS A 210 -4.35 14.89 -5.09
N LEU A 211 -3.23 14.48 -5.69
CA LEU A 211 -2.72 15.06 -6.95
C LEU A 211 -3.50 14.57 -8.19
N GLY A 212 -4.47 13.65 -8.03
CA GLY A 212 -5.11 12.96 -9.17
C GLY A 212 -4.15 11.97 -9.82
N ALA A 213 -3.14 12.46 -10.51
CA ALA A 213 -2.04 11.69 -11.07
C ALA A 213 -0.70 12.14 -10.47
N PHE A 214 0.25 11.21 -10.35
CA PHE A 214 1.58 11.53 -9.86
C PHE A 214 2.37 12.36 -10.88
N SER A 215 2.93 13.47 -10.42
CA SER A 215 3.97 14.22 -11.11
C SER A 215 4.95 14.82 -10.10
N VAL A 216 6.21 14.92 -10.48
CA VAL A 216 7.26 15.54 -9.65
C VAL A 216 6.96 17.02 -9.39
N GLU A 217 6.47 17.73 -10.40
CA GLU A 217 6.01 19.13 -10.28
C GLU A 217 4.88 19.28 -9.27
N GLY A 218 3.88 18.39 -9.32
CA GLY A 218 2.76 18.40 -8.39
C GLY A 218 3.22 18.19 -6.95
N VAL A 219 4.17 17.28 -6.74
CA VAL A 219 4.79 17.05 -5.42
C VAL A 219 5.53 18.29 -4.96
N ALA A 220 6.40 18.88 -5.81
CA ALA A 220 7.17 20.07 -5.47
C ALA A 220 6.25 21.26 -5.12
N LYS A 221 5.17 21.46 -5.88
CA LYS A 221 4.18 22.51 -5.64
C LYS A 221 3.44 22.33 -4.31
N GLU A 222 2.83 21.16 -4.10
CA GLU A 222 1.96 20.96 -2.93
C GLU A 222 2.73 20.83 -1.60
N LEU A 223 3.98 20.34 -1.62
CA LEU A 223 4.85 20.36 -0.46
C LEU A 223 5.49 21.73 -0.23
N GLY A 224 5.91 22.44 -1.29
CA GLY A 224 6.61 23.73 -1.21
C GLY A 224 5.66 24.88 -0.91
N ASP A 225 4.88 25.28 -1.91
CA ASP A 225 4.01 26.46 -1.83
C ASP A 225 2.70 26.16 -1.08
N GLY A 226 2.27 24.89 -1.09
CA GLY A 226 1.00 24.47 -0.53
C GLY A 226 1.04 24.20 0.98
N GLY A 227 2.20 24.15 1.62
CA GLY A 227 2.33 23.81 3.03
C GLY A 227 2.05 22.32 3.33
N GLY A 228 2.21 21.43 2.35
CA GLY A 228 2.17 19.97 2.58
C GLY A 228 3.27 19.55 3.55
N THR A 229 2.94 18.70 4.54
CA THR A 229 3.89 18.27 5.57
C THR A 229 4.32 16.82 5.40
N MET A 230 3.53 16.03 4.68
CA MET A 230 3.74 14.59 4.49
C MET A 230 3.59 14.22 3.01
N LEU A 231 4.39 13.24 2.57
CA LEU A 231 4.25 12.63 1.25
C LEU A 231 4.13 11.10 1.38
N PHE A 232 3.04 10.52 0.86
CA PHE A 232 2.94 9.08 0.70
C PHE A 232 3.13 8.69 -0.75
N GLY A 233 3.99 7.71 -0.99
CA GLY A 233 4.31 7.23 -2.32
C GLY A 233 4.67 5.74 -2.34
N VAL A 234 4.93 5.26 -3.53
CA VAL A 234 5.49 3.94 -3.81
C VAL A 234 6.91 4.09 -4.36
N PRO A 235 7.76 3.05 -4.35
CA PRO A 235 9.14 3.15 -4.78
C PRO A 235 9.34 3.80 -6.15
N THR A 236 8.47 3.49 -7.13
CA THR A 236 8.57 4.10 -8.47
C THR A 236 8.34 5.61 -8.48
N MET A 237 7.54 6.15 -7.55
CA MET A 237 7.38 7.59 -7.38
C MET A 237 8.63 8.20 -6.76
N TYR A 238 9.20 7.59 -5.73
CA TYR A 238 10.43 8.03 -5.08
C TYR A 238 11.64 7.92 -6.00
N HIS A 239 11.70 6.91 -6.85
CA HIS A 239 12.72 6.81 -7.90
C HIS A 239 12.68 8.02 -8.84
N ARG A 240 11.50 8.39 -9.38
CA ARG A 240 11.34 9.58 -10.23
C ARG A 240 11.69 10.87 -9.50
N ILE A 241 11.36 10.96 -8.22
CA ILE A 241 11.77 12.09 -7.36
C ILE A 241 13.30 12.13 -7.27
N ALA A 242 13.96 11.00 -6.94
CA ALA A 242 15.40 10.91 -6.80
C ALA A 242 16.14 11.27 -8.10
N GLU A 243 15.61 10.90 -9.27
CA GLU A 243 16.14 11.30 -10.58
C GLU A 243 16.03 12.80 -10.84
N ALA A 244 14.95 13.44 -10.38
CA ALA A 244 14.72 14.87 -10.63
C ALA A 244 15.52 15.79 -9.70
N LEU A 245 15.89 15.34 -8.48
CA LEU A 245 16.56 16.16 -7.46
C LEU A 245 17.79 16.95 -7.96
N PRO A 246 18.71 16.38 -8.79
CA PRO A 246 19.88 17.12 -9.26
C PRO A 246 19.56 18.34 -10.14
N HIS A 247 18.34 18.37 -10.71
CA HIS A 247 17.93 19.34 -11.71
C HIS A 247 16.78 20.26 -11.23
N ASP A 248 16.22 19.99 -10.04
CA ASP A 248 15.07 20.72 -9.50
C ASP A 248 15.31 21.23 -8.07
N PRO A 249 15.90 22.42 -7.90
CA PRO A 249 16.10 23.03 -6.58
C PRO A 249 14.80 23.34 -5.84
N ALA A 250 13.65 23.50 -6.53
CA ALA A 250 12.37 23.71 -5.88
C ALA A 250 11.86 22.43 -5.23
N LEU A 251 12.01 21.28 -5.90
CA LEU A 251 11.73 19.97 -5.34
C LEU A 251 12.59 19.66 -4.10
N VAL A 252 13.91 19.99 -4.17
CA VAL A 252 14.81 19.82 -3.00
C VAL A 252 14.30 20.61 -1.81
N ARG A 253 13.96 21.90 -1.99
CA ARG A 253 13.41 22.73 -0.89
C ARG A 253 12.09 22.21 -0.36
N ALA A 254 11.19 21.78 -1.25
CA ALA A 254 9.89 21.23 -0.90
C ALA A 254 10.02 19.96 -0.02
N LEU A 255 10.87 19.02 -0.44
CA LEU A 255 11.12 17.80 0.34
C LEU A 255 11.88 18.09 1.64
N THR A 256 12.83 19.03 1.65
CA THR A 256 13.51 19.46 2.89
C THR A 256 12.53 20.02 3.91
N GLY A 257 11.47 20.72 3.46
CA GLY A 257 10.39 21.24 4.30
C GLY A 257 9.44 20.17 4.82
N ALA A 258 9.31 19.06 4.11
CA ALA A 258 8.41 17.97 4.51
C ALA A 258 8.84 17.35 5.83
N ARG A 259 7.87 17.07 6.71
CA ARG A 259 8.11 16.43 8.00
C ARG A 259 8.28 14.92 7.87
N LEU A 260 7.54 14.30 6.95
CA LEU A 260 7.47 12.85 6.81
C LEU A 260 7.34 12.43 5.35
N LEU A 261 8.23 11.55 4.91
CA LEU A 261 8.19 10.89 3.61
C LEU A 261 7.98 9.39 3.85
N VAL A 262 6.94 8.78 3.27
CA VAL A 262 6.59 7.37 3.51
C VAL A 262 6.53 6.61 2.19
N SER A 263 7.27 5.51 2.10
CA SER A 263 7.20 4.54 1.00
C SER A 263 6.59 3.22 1.45
N GLY A 264 5.93 2.53 0.53
CA GLY A 264 5.44 1.19 0.78
C GLY A 264 4.87 0.52 -0.47
N SER A 265 4.26 -0.65 -0.28
CA SER A 265 3.76 -1.57 -1.30
C SER A 265 4.85 -2.38 -2.03
N ALA A 266 6.10 -1.96 -1.98
CA ALA A 266 7.31 -2.68 -2.38
C ALA A 266 8.52 -2.11 -1.63
N ALA A 267 9.67 -2.78 -1.69
CA ALA A 267 10.92 -2.27 -1.12
C ALA A 267 11.40 -1.02 -1.89
N LEU A 268 11.85 -0.01 -1.16
CA LEU A 268 12.52 1.16 -1.75
C LEU A 268 13.99 0.81 -1.99
N PRO A 269 14.52 0.97 -3.23
CA PRO A 269 15.94 0.77 -3.49
C PRO A 269 16.81 1.63 -2.57
N VAL A 270 17.86 1.02 -2.01
CA VAL A 270 18.74 1.69 -1.05
C VAL A 270 19.38 2.94 -1.66
N HIS A 271 19.82 2.87 -2.92
CA HIS A 271 20.42 4.01 -3.62
C HIS A 271 19.45 5.20 -3.78
N ASP A 272 18.16 4.96 -4.03
CA ASP A 272 17.18 6.06 -4.09
C ASP A 272 16.96 6.69 -2.73
N HIS A 273 16.91 5.86 -1.66
CA HIS A 273 16.83 6.34 -0.29
C HIS A 273 18.04 7.25 0.03
N GLU A 274 19.26 6.81 -0.31
CA GLU A 274 20.50 7.56 -0.08
C GLU A 274 20.56 8.86 -0.88
N ARG A 275 20.16 8.84 -2.15
CA ARG A 275 20.07 10.05 -3.00
C ARG A 275 19.13 11.10 -2.43
N ILE A 276 17.94 10.68 -1.98
CA ILE A 276 16.95 11.57 -1.37
C ILE A 276 17.52 12.14 -0.06
N THR A 277 18.10 11.28 0.78
CA THR A 277 18.68 11.71 2.07
C THR A 277 19.82 12.68 1.87
N ALA A 278 20.75 12.42 0.94
CA ALA A 278 21.88 13.29 0.65
C ALA A 278 21.46 14.67 0.13
N ALA A 279 20.44 14.72 -0.74
CA ALA A 279 19.99 15.96 -1.36
C ALA A 279 19.11 16.83 -0.42
N THR A 280 18.35 16.20 0.47
CA THR A 280 17.29 16.89 1.24
C THR A 280 17.48 16.85 2.75
N GLY A 281 18.36 16.00 3.26
CA GLY A 281 18.49 15.71 4.69
C GLY A 281 17.28 14.95 5.28
N ARG A 282 16.32 14.51 4.44
CA ARG A 282 15.14 13.75 4.84
C ARG A 282 15.28 12.29 4.49
N THR A 283 14.87 11.44 5.41
CA THR A 283 14.82 9.99 5.20
C THR A 283 13.41 9.57 4.79
N VAL A 284 13.32 8.63 3.86
CA VAL A 284 12.04 8.00 3.53
C VAL A 284 11.79 6.87 4.53
N ILE A 285 10.66 6.92 5.21
CA ILE A 285 10.22 5.86 6.13
C ILE A 285 9.57 4.76 5.32
N GLU A 286 10.05 3.54 5.49
CA GLU A 286 9.41 2.35 4.96
C GLU A 286 8.47 1.73 5.99
N ARG A 287 7.40 1.11 5.50
CA ARG A 287 6.43 0.38 6.29
C ARG A 287 6.00 -0.88 5.53
N TYR A 288 5.58 -1.91 6.26
CA TYR A 288 5.12 -3.16 5.72
C TYR A 288 3.72 -3.49 6.19
N GLY A 289 2.95 -3.98 5.26
CA GLY A 289 1.60 -4.47 5.47
C GLY A 289 0.99 -4.98 4.17
N MET A 290 -0.16 -5.58 4.28
CA MET A 290 -0.92 -6.12 3.16
C MET A 290 -2.41 -5.89 3.41
N THR A 291 -3.27 -6.18 2.44
CA THR A 291 -4.71 -5.93 2.59
C THR A 291 -5.30 -6.61 3.82
N GLU A 292 -4.92 -7.85 4.06
CA GLU A 292 -5.43 -8.69 5.14
C GLU A 292 -4.98 -8.26 6.54
N THR A 293 -3.87 -7.54 6.62
CA THR A 293 -3.27 -7.16 7.92
C THR A 293 -3.16 -5.66 8.10
N LEU A 294 -3.58 -4.86 7.12
CA LEU A 294 -3.29 -3.43 7.10
C LEU A 294 -1.79 -3.19 7.35
N MET A 295 -1.40 -2.46 8.40
CA MET A 295 0.01 -2.19 8.68
C MET A 295 0.53 -3.04 9.83
N ASN A 296 1.63 -3.74 9.57
CA ASN A 296 2.29 -4.63 10.53
C ASN A 296 3.49 -3.96 11.21
N THR A 297 4.34 -3.34 10.39
CA THR A 297 5.57 -2.69 10.86
C THR A 297 5.74 -1.33 10.22
N SER A 298 6.51 -0.46 10.87
CA SER A 298 7.00 0.80 10.30
C SER A 298 8.29 1.23 11.00
N ILE A 299 9.12 1.98 10.28
CA ILE A 299 10.21 2.74 10.92
C ILE A 299 9.56 3.89 11.70
N PRO A 300 9.80 4.01 13.02
CA PRO A 300 9.29 5.12 13.80
C PRO A 300 10.07 6.41 13.53
N VAL A 301 9.40 7.55 13.71
CA VAL A 301 10.06 8.87 13.62
C VAL A 301 11.02 9.06 14.80
N GLY A 302 12.28 9.33 14.52
CA GLY A 302 13.31 9.67 15.51
C GLY A 302 14.62 8.89 15.42
N PRO A 303 14.62 7.54 15.34
CA PRO A 303 15.89 6.77 15.43
C PRO A 303 16.87 6.92 14.26
N GLY A 304 16.50 7.62 13.20
CA GLY A 304 17.35 7.81 12.02
C GLY A 304 17.07 6.80 10.90
N PRO A 305 17.83 6.92 9.76
CA PRO A 305 17.58 6.12 8.58
C PRO A 305 17.92 4.65 8.80
N ARG A 306 17.08 3.77 8.25
CA ARG A 306 17.26 2.32 8.22
C ARG A 306 16.92 1.80 6.81
N PRO A 307 17.71 2.13 5.76
CA PRO A 307 17.43 1.67 4.40
C PRO A 307 17.31 0.16 4.31
N GLY A 308 16.31 -0.33 3.56
CA GLY A 308 16.04 -1.75 3.38
C GLY A 308 15.33 -2.43 4.55
N SER A 309 15.05 -1.71 5.65
CA SER A 309 14.22 -2.22 6.74
C SER A 309 12.80 -1.69 6.64
N VAL A 310 11.83 -2.52 6.96
CA VAL A 310 10.40 -2.12 7.08
C VAL A 310 10.01 -1.77 8.51
N GLY A 311 10.97 -1.66 9.41
CA GLY A 311 10.80 -1.16 10.77
C GLY A 311 10.48 -2.22 11.83
N LEU A 312 9.91 -1.73 12.92
CA LEU A 312 9.49 -2.52 14.08
C LEU A 312 7.98 -2.83 14.01
N PRO A 313 7.51 -3.89 14.67
CA PRO A 313 6.08 -4.13 14.85
C PRO A 313 5.39 -2.90 15.43
N LEU A 314 4.24 -2.54 14.85
CA LEU A 314 3.43 -1.43 15.32
C LEU A 314 2.76 -1.77 16.65
N ARG A 315 2.33 -0.76 17.40
CA ARG A 315 1.62 -0.95 18.68
C ARG A 315 0.42 -1.88 18.52
N GLY A 316 0.37 -2.92 19.32
CA GLY A 316 -0.69 -3.93 19.32
C GLY A 316 -0.51 -5.03 18.27
N VAL A 317 0.53 -4.96 17.44
CA VAL A 317 0.87 -6.00 16.47
C VAL A 317 1.96 -6.89 17.07
N GLU A 318 1.65 -8.17 17.21
CA GLU A 318 2.63 -9.21 17.49
C GLU A 318 3.16 -9.75 16.16
N LEU A 319 4.48 -9.93 16.04
CA LEU A 319 5.15 -10.47 14.88
C LEU A 319 6.15 -11.53 15.29
N ARG A 320 6.09 -12.69 14.63
CA ARG A 320 7.09 -13.76 14.79
C ARG A 320 7.58 -14.24 13.43
N LEU A 321 8.77 -14.81 13.41
CA LEU A 321 9.29 -15.55 12.27
C LEU A 321 9.17 -17.05 12.57
N VAL A 322 8.79 -17.83 11.56
CA VAL A 322 8.64 -19.28 11.72
C VAL A 322 9.33 -20.05 10.59
N GLU A 323 9.80 -21.24 10.92
CA GLU A 323 10.31 -22.23 9.95
C GLU A 323 9.17 -22.88 9.15
N GLU A 324 9.53 -23.75 8.20
CA GLU A 324 8.55 -24.49 7.38
C GLU A 324 7.71 -25.48 8.22
N ASP A 325 8.27 -26.00 9.30
CA ASP A 325 7.58 -26.90 10.24
C ASP A 325 6.69 -26.16 11.27
N GLY A 326 6.70 -24.82 11.24
CA GLY A 326 5.94 -23.96 12.14
C GLY A 326 6.65 -23.63 13.45
N SER A 327 7.88 -24.10 13.66
CA SER A 327 8.68 -23.74 14.83
C SER A 327 9.05 -22.25 14.81
N VAL A 328 8.98 -21.59 15.97
CA VAL A 328 9.26 -20.15 16.11
C VAL A 328 10.77 -19.92 16.10
N LEU A 329 11.22 -18.94 15.31
CA LEU A 329 12.60 -18.49 15.26
C LEU A 329 12.80 -17.29 16.18
N ASP A 330 13.65 -17.44 17.18
CA ASP A 330 14.06 -16.35 18.09
C ASP A 330 15.33 -15.61 17.59
N ALA A 331 15.88 -16.04 16.45
CA ALA A 331 17.09 -15.44 15.88
C ALA A 331 16.91 -13.94 15.58
N ARG A 332 17.92 -13.15 15.98
CA ARG A 332 18.05 -11.72 15.70
C ARG A 332 19.46 -11.44 15.20
N ASP A 333 19.86 -12.15 14.16
CA ASP A 333 21.20 -12.10 13.57
C ASP A 333 21.24 -11.36 12.23
N GLY A 334 20.06 -10.96 11.71
CA GLY A 334 19.92 -10.33 10.39
C GLY A 334 20.10 -11.31 9.22
N GLU A 335 20.24 -12.62 9.47
CA GLU A 335 20.56 -13.65 8.50
C GLU A 335 19.55 -14.80 8.45
N THR A 336 19.06 -15.24 9.62
CA THR A 336 18.12 -16.37 9.72
C THR A 336 16.75 -16.00 9.15
N VAL A 337 16.40 -16.65 8.04
CA VAL A 337 15.17 -16.35 7.26
C VAL A 337 14.01 -17.19 7.75
N GLY A 338 12.90 -16.55 8.13
CA GLY A 338 11.64 -17.19 8.49
C GLY A 338 10.43 -16.55 7.83
N GLU A 339 9.30 -17.28 7.78
CA GLU A 339 8.02 -16.72 7.36
C GLU A 339 7.46 -15.80 8.43
N ILE A 340 7.04 -14.60 8.03
CA ILE A 340 6.36 -13.68 8.93
C ILE A 340 4.97 -14.21 9.25
N GLN A 341 4.69 -14.33 10.53
CA GLN A 341 3.33 -14.47 11.04
C GLN A 341 3.00 -13.29 11.95
N VAL A 342 1.77 -12.78 11.82
CA VAL A 342 1.31 -11.63 12.59
C VAL A 342 0.01 -11.92 13.32
N LYS A 343 -0.16 -11.27 14.48
CA LYS A 343 -1.39 -11.32 15.27
C LYS A 343 -1.64 -9.91 15.84
N GLY A 344 -2.88 -9.44 15.79
CA GLY A 344 -3.19 -8.12 16.31
C GLY A 344 -4.59 -7.63 15.93
N PRO A 345 -4.97 -6.47 16.47
CA PRO A 345 -6.27 -5.87 16.18
C PRO A 345 -6.39 -5.33 14.74
N ASN A 346 -5.31 -5.24 14.01
CA ASN A 346 -5.21 -4.77 12.62
C ASN A 346 -5.62 -5.82 11.58
N LEU A 347 -5.83 -7.08 11.99
CA LEU A 347 -6.14 -8.16 11.05
C LEU A 347 -7.57 -8.06 10.52
N PHE A 348 -7.74 -8.47 9.26
CA PHE A 348 -9.03 -8.64 8.62
C PHE A 348 -9.90 -9.70 9.35
N THR A 349 -11.20 -9.69 9.10
CA THR A 349 -12.12 -10.63 9.71
C THR A 349 -12.09 -11.97 8.99
N ALA A 350 -12.19 -11.94 7.66
CA ALA A 350 -12.26 -13.14 6.81
C ALA A 350 -12.10 -12.78 5.33
N TYR A 351 -11.89 -13.77 4.49
CA TYR A 351 -12.18 -13.65 3.06
C TYR A 351 -13.67 -13.85 2.82
N LEU A 352 -14.29 -12.92 2.11
CA LEU A 352 -15.71 -12.95 1.79
C LEU A 352 -16.08 -14.28 1.09
N ASN A 353 -17.11 -14.95 1.55
CA ASN A 353 -17.61 -16.22 1.02
C ASN A 353 -16.55 -17.36 0.89
N ARG A 354 -15.41 -17.22 1.58
CA ARG A 354 -14.30 -18.18 1.48
C ARG A 354 -13.81 -18.62 2.86
N PRO A 355 -14.63 -19.38 3.61
CA PRO A 355 -14.24 -19.89 4.93
C PRO A 355 -13.03 -20.84 4.86
N ASP A 356 -12.91 -21.62 3.79
CA ASP A 356 -11.75 -22.48 3.49
C ASP A 356 -10.44 -21.70 3.40
N ALA A 357 -10.44 -20.63 2.58
CA ALA A 357 -9.27 -19.78 2.42
C ALA A 357 -8.96 -18.98 3.70
N THR A 358 -9.98 -18.58 4.44
CA THR A 358 -9.81 -17.92 5.74
C THR A 358 -9.14 -18.84 6.74
N ALA A 359 -9.64 -20.07 6.89
CA ALA A 359 -9.04 -21.05 7.79
C ALA A 359 -7.59 -21.38 7.42
N ALA A 360 -7.29 -21.55 6.12
CA ALA A 360 -5.94 -21.82 5.63
C ALA A 360 -4.96 -20.66 5.86
N ALA A 361 -5.44 -19.42 5.94
CA ALA A 361 -4.62 -18.24 6.16
C ALA A 361 -4.11 -18.10 7.61
N PHE A 362 -4.69 -18.82 8.55
CA PHE A 362 -4.30 -18.74 9.96
C PHE A 362 -3.58 -20.03 10.42
N ALA A 363 -2.61 -19.84 11.27
CA ALA A 363 -1.99 -20.89 12.09
C ALA A 363 -2.66 -20.91 13.46
N ASP A 364 -2.36 -21.96 14.23
CA ASP A 364 -2.86 -22.12 15.60
C ASP A 364 -2.60 -20.90 16.47
N GLY A 365 -3.56 -20.56 17.32
CA GLY A 365 -3.49 -19.40 18.21
C GLY A 365 -3.82 -18.07 17.52
N GLY A 366 -4.37 -18.07 16.30
CA GLY A 366 -4.83 -16.89 15.58
C GLY A 366 -3.71 -16.09 14.90
N TRP A 367 -2.61 -16.74 14.55
CA TRP A 367 -1.51 -16.15 13.82
C TRP A 367 -1.78 -16.19 12.30
N PHE A 368 -1.84 -15.01 11.68
CA PHE A 368 -2.02 -14.91 10.24
C PHE A 368 -0.69 -15.19 9.52
N ARG A 369 -0.73 -16.08 8.52
CA ARG A 369 0.39 -16.45 7.65
C ARG A 369 0.49 -15.43 6.52
N THR A 370 1.52 -14.61 6.51
CA THR A 370 1.65 -13.56 5.47
C THR A 370 2.15 -14.11 4.14
N GLY A 371 2.87 -15.23 4.17
CA GLY A 371 3.60 -15.74 3.01
C GLY A 371 4.84 -14.90 2.64
N ASP A 372 5.19 -13.90 3.45
CA ASP A 372 6.39 -13.09 3.27
C ASP A 372 7.51 -13.64 4.16
N MET A 373 8.71 -13.73 3.60
CA MET A 373 9.93 -14.16 4.29
C MET A 373 10.71 -12.95 4.75
N ALA A 374 11.25 -13.01 5.95
CA ALA A 374 12.04 -11.93 6.52
C ALA A 374 13.16 -12.43 7.41
N VAL A 375 14.06 -11.51 7.74
CA VAL A 375 15.06 -11.63 8.80
C VAL A 375 14.81 -10.56 9.84
N ARG A 376 15.32 -10.75 11.06
CA ARG A 376 15.26 -9.76 12.14
C ARG A 376 16.67 -9.42 12.58
N ASP A 377 17.00 -8.14 12.64
CA ASP A 377 18.28 -7.68 13.13
C ASP A 377 18.37 -7.71 14.69
N PRO A 378 19.56 -7.53 15.30
CA PRO A 378 19.73 -7.51 16.74
C PRO A 378 18.85 -6.48 17.47
N ASP A 379 18.55 -5.35 16.83
CA ASP A 379 17.69 -4.30 17.38
C ASP A 379 16.19 -4.62 17.20
N GLY A 380 15.87 -5.73 16.52
CA GLY A 380 14.51 -6.19 16.29
C GLY A 380 13.84 -5.65 15.03
N TYR A 381 14.54 -4.85 14.23
CA TYR A 381 14.02 -4.35 12.96
C TYR A 381 13.86 -5.50 11.96
N VAL A 382 12.79 -5.43 11.19
CA VAL A 382 12.42 -6.44 10.20
C VAL A 382 12.90 -5.99 8.83
N ARG A 383 13.53 -6.91 8.08
CA ARG A 383 13.87 -6.74 6.67
C ARG A 383 13.21 -7.86 5.86
N ILE A 384 12.38 -7.47 4.89
CA ILE A 384 11.72 -8.41 3.98
C ILE A 384 12.76 -8.98 3.01
N VAL A 385 12.78 -10.30 2.91
CA VAL A 385 13.66 -11.04 1.99
C VAL A 385 12.94 -11.32 0.68
N GLY A 386 11.62 -11.55 0.73
CA GLY A 386 10.77 -11.77 -0.43
C GLY A 386 9.54 -12.61 -0.11
N ARG A 387 8.74 -12.90 -1.14
CA ARG A 387 7.59 -13.81 -1.05
C ARG A 387 8.06 -15.26 -1.07
N LYS A 388 7.54 -16.09 -0.15
CA LYS A 388 7.85 -17.54 -0.08
C LYS A 388 7.58 -18.25 -1.41
N ALA A 389 6.51 -17.86 -2.10
CA ALA A 389 6.08 -18.51 -3.34
C ALA A 389 6.76 -17.99 -4.62
N THR A 390 7.42 -16.82 -4.60
CA THR A 390 7.90 -16.16 -5.84
C THR A 390 9.30 -15.57 -5.75
N ASP A 391 9.76 -15.21 -4.55
CA ASP A 391 11.00 -14.44 -4.37
C ASP A 391 12.04 -15.17 -3.52
N LEU A 392 11.67 -16.31 -2.93
CA LEU A 392 12.60 -17.15 -2.20
C LEU A 392 13.21 -18.19 -3.16
N ILE A 393 14.51 -18.07 -3.41
CA ILE A 393 15.28 -18.96 -4.28
C ILE A 393 16.01 -19.97 -3.40
N LYS A 394 15.77 -21.27 -3.64
CA LYS A 394 16.40 -22.36 -2.91
C LYS A 394 17.61 -22.88 -3.71
N SER A 395 18.77 -22.25 -3.55
CA SER A 395 19.98 -22.51 -4.33
C SER A 395 21.11 -23.04 -3.47
N GLY A 396 21.62 -24.23 -3.79
CA GLY A 396 22.77 -24.84 -3.09
C GLY A 396 22.53 -25.04 -1.59
N GLY A 397 21.30 -25.33 -1.17
CA GLY A 397 20.90 -25.49 0.22
C GLY A 397 20.62 -24.19 0.98
N TYR A 398 20.80 -23.04 0.34
CA TYR A 398 20.51 -21.74 0.93
C TYR A 398 19.10 -21.24 0.54
N LYS A 399 18.44 -20.53 1.48
CA LYS A 399 17.22 -19.75 1.22
C LYS A 399 17.65 -18.33 0.91
N ILE A 400 17.58 -17.91 -0.36
CA ILE A 400 18.11 -16.65 -0.87
C ILE A 400 16.96 -15.77 -1.29
N GLY A 401 16.95 -14.53 -0.81
CA GLY A 401 15.96 -13.53 -1.23
C GLY A 401 16.35 -12.87 -2.53
N ALA A 402 15.44 -12.88 -3.49
CA ALA A 402 15.63 -12.17 -4.75
C ALA A 402 15.87 -10.66 -4.54
N GLY A 403 15.17 -10.02 -3.59
CA GLY A 403 15.22 -8.58 -3.36
C GLY A 403 16.60 -8.05 -2.95
N GLU A 404 17.40 -8.83 -2.19
CA GLU A 404 18.74 -8.40 -1.82
C GLU A 404 19.70 -8.38 -3.03
N ILE A 405 19.52 -9.33 -3.97
CA ILE A 405 20.27 -9.39 -5.21
C ILE A 405 19.82 -8.28 -6.16
N GLU A 406 18.51 -8.02 -6.23
CA GLU A 406 17.94 -6.90 -6.99
C GLU A 406 18.51 -5.56 -6.54
N ASN A 407 18.59 -5.32 -5.23
CA ASN A 407 19.20 -4.12 -4.68
C ASN A 407 20.69 -4.00 -5.06
N ALA A 408 21.46 -5.09 -4.90
CA ALA A 408 22.87 -5.07 -5.28
C ALA A 408 23.06 -4.82 -6.79
N LEU A 409 22.19 -5.36 -7.64
CA LEU A 409 22.24 -5.07 -9.08
C LEU A 409 21.91 -3.63 -9.40
N LEU A 410 20.95 -3.03 -8.68
CA LEU A 410 20.56 -1.62 -8.86
C LEU A 410 21.63 -0.62 -8.42
N ASP A 411 22.57 -1.04 -7.56
CA ASP A 411 23.75 -0.23 -7.19
C ASP A 411 24.80 -0.14 -8.33
N HIS A 412 24.66 -0.97 -9.39
CA HIS A 412 25.56 -0.90 -10.53
C HIS A 412 25.13 0.23 -11.49
N PRO A 413 26.03 1.16 -11.87
CA PRO A 413 25.69 2.38 -12.63
C PRO A 413 25.10 2.11 -14.02
N GLU A 414 25.37 0.95 -14.61
CA GLU A 414 24.83 0.56 -15.92
C GLU A 414 23.49 -0.21 -15.83
N VAL A 415 22.91 -0.38 -14.64
CA VAL A 415 21.62 -1.05 -14.42
C VAL A 415 20.56 0.00 -14.08
N ARG A 416 19.49 0.03 -14.87
CA ARG A 416 18.33 0.90 -14.63
C ARG A 416 17.26 0.20 -13.80
N GLU A 417 16.95 -1.07 -14.13
CA GLU A 417 15.99 -1.88 -13.39
C GLU A 417 16.51 -3.31 -13.31
N ALA A 418 16.16 -4.00 -12.22
CA ALA A 418 16.48 -5.40 -12.02
C ALA A 418 15.32 -6.18 -11.41
N ALA A 419 15.17 -7.43 -11.82
CA ALA A 419 14.36 -8.44 -11.17
C ALA A 419 15.15 -9.74 -11.11
N VAL A 420 14.92 -10.55 -10.07
CA VAL A 420 15.65 -11.81 -9.88
C VAL A 420 14.65 -12.94 -9.63
N THR A 421 14.88 -14.07 -10.28
CA THR A 421 14.07 -15.28 -10.15
C THR A 421 14.94 -16.51 -9.94
N GLY A 422 14.36 -17.56 -9.36
CA GLY A 422 14.92 -18.91 -9.39
C GLY A 422 14.43 -19.67 -10.63
N GLU A 423 15.32 -20.40 -11.28
CA GLU A 423 14.95 -21.39 -12.31
C GLU A 423 15.48 -22.77 -11.90
N PRO A 424 14.76 -23.86 -12.22
CA PRO A 424 15.22 -25.19 -11.90
C PRO A 424 16.66 -25.47 -12.36
N ASP A 425 17.47 -26.05 -11.50
CA ASP A 425 18.87 -26.42 -11.75
C ASP A 425 19.16 -27.78 -11.12
N PRO A 426 19.74 -28.73 -11.90
CA PRO A 426 19.97 -30.10 -11.42
C PRO A 426 20.93 -30.22 -10.25
N ASP A 427 21.90 -29.28 -10.12
CA ASP A 427 22.93 -29.33 -9.07
C ASP A 427 22.59 -28.48 -7.86
N LEU A 428 21.96 -27.32 -8.10
CA LEU A 428 21.66 -26.31 -7.09
C LEU A 428 20.23 -26.37 -6.55
N GLY A 429 19.35 -27.15 -7.18
CA GLY A 429 17.91 -27.09 -6.99
C GLY A 429 17.30 -25.94 -7.80
N GLU A 430 17.72 -24.70 -7.54
CA GLU A 430 17.41 -23.53 -8.34
C GLU A 430 18.69 -22.72 -8.64
N ARG A 431 18.81 -22.21 -9.87
CA ARG A 431 19.83 -21.21 -10.23
C ARG A 431 19.23 -19.82 -10.17
N ILE A 432 20.05 -18.87 -9.78
CA ILE A 432 19.69 -17.46 -9.71
C ILE A 432 19.78 -16.83 -11.10
N VAL A 433 18.67 -16.29 -11.62
CA VAL A 433 18.59 -15.60 -12.91
C VAL A 433 18.27 -14.12 -12.66
N ALA A 434 19.11 -13.23 -13.18
CA ALA A 434 18.90 -11.79 -13.14
C ALA A 434 18.28 -11.29 -14.46
N TRP A 435 17.21 -10.54 -14.36
CA TRP A 435 16.52 -9.84 -15.44
C TRP A 435 16.86 -8.37 -15.33
N VAL A 436 17.61 -7.84 -16.27
CA VAL A 436 18.19 -6.50 -16.19
C VAL A 436 17.69 -5.62 -17.31
N VAL A 437 17.28 -4.41 -16.96
CA VAL A 437 17.07 -3.31 -17.91
C VAL A 437 18.31 -2.42 -17.85
N PRO A 438 19.14 -2.38 -18.92
CA PRO A 438 20.35 -1.57 -18.91
C PRO A 438 20.03 -0.07 -18.88
N ALA A 439 20.90 0.74 -18.28
CA ALA A 439 20.84 2.20 -18.34
C ALA A 439 20.99 2.70 -19.78
N ASP A 440 21.93 2.09 -20.54
CA ASP A 440 22.10 2.30 -21.98
C ASP A 440 21.77 0.98 -22.74
N PRO A 441 20.61 0.91 -23.43
CA PRO A 441 20.24 -0.30 -24.17
C PRO A 441 21.22 -0.72 -25.26
N ALA A 442 22.04 0.23 -25.77
CA ALA A 442 23.04 -0.05 -26.82
C ALA A 442 24.33 -0.67 -26.24
N ARG A 443 24.53 -0.54 -24.93
CA ARG A 443 25.74 -1.03 -24.23
C ARG A 443 25.35 -1.69 -22.90
N PRO A 444 24.72 -2.88 -22.93
CA PRO A 444 24.39 -3.59 -21.70
C PRO A 444 25.67 -3.99 -20.96
N PRO A 445 25.69 -3.93 -19.61
CA PRO A 445 26.83 -4.41 -18.81
C PRO A 445 27.08 -5.90 -19.07
N ALA A 446 28.35 -6.33 -19.00
CA ALA A 446 28.66 -7.75 -19.17
C ALA A 446 28.08 -8.61 -18.04
N PRO A 447 27.52 -9.80 -18.30
CA PRO A 447 26.97 -10.68 -17.25
C PRO A 447 27.95 -10.98 -16.13
N ASP A 448 29.22 -11.25 -16.47
CA ASP A 448 30.28 -11.54 -15.48
C ASP A 448 30.60 -10.31 -14.60
N ALA A 449 30.49 -9.10 -15.15
CA ALA A 449 30.67 -7.86 -14.37
C ALA A 449 29.56 -7.70 -13.32
N LEU A 450 28.31 -7.98 -13.68
CA LEU A 450 27.19 -7.95 -12.75
C LEU A 450 27.31 -9.03 -11.68
N ALA A 451 27.69 -10.25 -12.06
CA ALA A 451 27.93 -11.35 -11.10
C ALA A 451 29.07 -11.03 -10.13
N ALA A 452 30.16 -10.43 -10.62
CA ALA A 452 31.28 -9.97 -9.79
C ALA A 452 30.86 -8.82 -8.86
N HIS A 453 30.07 -7.86 -9.35
CA HIS A 453 29.54 -6.76 -8.56
C HIS A 453 28.69 -7.28 -7.39
N VAL A 454 27.74 -8.17 -7.66
CA VAL A 454 26.91 -8.80 -6.61
C VAL A 454 27.79 -9.56 -5.61
N SER A 455 28.81 -10.30 -6.08
CA SER A 455 29.73 -11.06 -5.20
C SER A 455 30.62 -10.17 -4.33
N ALA A 456 30.85 -8.92 -4.74
CA ALA A 456 31.60 -7.95 -3.94
C ALA A 456 30.74 -7.35 -2.81
N LEU A 457 29.42 -7.27 -3.00
CA LEU A 457 28.49 -6.69 -2.03
C LEU A 457 27.81 -7.75 -1.15
N LEU A 458 27.58 -8.95 -1.68
CA LEU A 458 26.86 -10.03 -1.02
C LEU A 458 27.71 -11.31 -0.96
N ALA A 459 27.24 -12.29 -0.17
CA ALA A 459 27.90 -13.59 -0.11
C ALA A 459 27.96 -14.28 -1.50
N PRO A 460 29.05 -14.96 -1.88
CA PRO A 460 29.28 -15.47 -3.24
C PRO A 460 28.21 -16.42 -3.78
N HIS A 461 27.47 -17.12 -2.91
CA HIS A 461 26.39 -18.01 -3.31
C HIS A 461 25.15 -17.25 -3.84
N LYS A 462 25.04 -15.93 -3.59
CA LYS A 462 23.95 -15.06 -4.03
C LYS A 462 24.16 -14.46 -5.42
N ARG A 463 25.32 -14.69 -6.07
CA ARG A 463 25.59 -14.15 -7.40
C ARG A 463 24.67 -14.76 -8.46
N PRO A 464 24.18 -13.98 -9.44
CA PRO A 464 23.45 -14.51 -10.58
C PRO A 464 24.28 -15.52 -11.37
N ARG A 465 23.65 -16.60 -11.83
CA ARG A 465 24.25 -17.61 -12.71
C ARG A 465 23.91 -17.36 -14.17
N ASP A 466 22.85 -16.59 -14.39
CA ASP A 466 22.40 -16.19 -15.72
C ASP A 466 21.92 -14.73 -15.65
N VAL A 467 22.18 -13.96 -16.70
CA VAL A 467 21.74 -12.56 -16.82
C VAL A 467 21.04 -12.36 -18.16
N ARG A 468 19.80 -11.90 -18.10
CA ARG A 468 18.96 -11.65 -19.28
C ARG A 468 18.55 -10.19 -19.35
N TYR A 469 18.58 -9.63 -20.55
CA TYR A 469 18.30 -8.20 -20.75
C TYR A 469 16.91 -7.99 -21.33
N LEU A 470 16.21 -6.99 -20.82
CA LEU A 470 14.89 -6.59 -21.26
C LEU A 470 14.85 -5.07 -21.55
N ALA A 471 13.94 -4.65 -22.40
CA ALA A 471 13.69 -3.23 -22.63
C ALA A 471 12.93 -2.57 -21.45
N ALA A 472 12.06 -3.34 -20.78
CA ALA A 472 11.31 -2.94 -19.59
C ALA A 472 10.88 -4.18 -18.79
N LEU A 473 10.72 -4.06 -17.48
CA LEU A 473 10.13 -5.10 -16.64
C LEU A 473 8.60 -5.02 -16.66
N PRO A 474 7.88 -6.17 -16.72
CA PRO A 474 6.42 -6.19 -16.65
C PRO A 474 5.94 -5.74 -15.26
N ARG A 475 4.93 -4.86 -15.21
CA ARG A 475 4.39 -4.30 -13.98
C ARG A 475 2.87 -4.34 -13.95
N ASN A 476 2.31 -4.41 -12.75
CA ASN A 476 0.88 -4.18 -12.54
C ASN A 476 0.58 -2.67 -12.39
N ASP A 477 -0.70 -2.32 -12.24
CA ASP A 477 -1.19 -0.95 -12.07
C ASP A 477 -0.60 -0.21 -10.86
N MET A 478 -0.11 -0.94 -9.86
CA MET A 478 0.58 -0.41 -8.69
C MET A 478 2.09 -0.20 -8.89
N GLY A 479 2.59 -0.46 -10.10
CA GLY A 479 4.01 -0.40 -10.41
C GLY A 479 4.83 -1.59 -9.89
N LYS A 480 4.20 -2.62 -9.32
CA LYS A 480 4.88 -3.83 -8.83
C LYS A 480 5.29 -4.71 -10.01
N ILE A 481 6.53 -5.19 -10.00
CA ILE A 481 7.06 -6.11 -11.01
C ILE A 481 6.30 -7.44 -10.95
N LEU A 482 5.83 -7.90 -12.12
CA LEU A 482 5.15 -9.18 -12.32
C LEU A 482 6.15 -10.24 -12.76
N LYS A 483 6.86 -10.85 -11.80
CA LYS A 483 7.92 -11.86 -12.09
C LYS A 483 7.41 -13.06 -12.88
N LYS A 484 6.16 -13.47 -12.70
CA LYS A 484 5.51 -14.54 -13.48
C LYS A 484 5.30 -14.21 -14.97
N ALA A 485 5.33 -12.93 -15.33
CA ALA A 485 5.20 -12.45 -16.70
C ALA A 485 6.57 -12.26 -17.39
N LEU A 486 7.68 -12.62 -16.72
CA LEU A 486 9.01 -12.59 -17.32
C LEU A 486 9.16 -13.74 -18.33
N PRO A 487 9.85 -13.54 -19.49
CA PRO A 487 9.99 -14.55 -20.52
C PRO A 487 10.67 -15.84 -20.00
N GLY A 488 10.05 -17.00 -20.18
CA GLY A 488 10.63 -18.29 -19.79
C GLY A 488 10.51 -18.68 -18.33
N THR A 489 9.77 -17.94 -17.50
CA THR A 489 9.28 -18.43 -16.22
C THR A 489 8.20 -19.46 -16.50
N LEU A 490 8.42 -20.71 -16.11
CA LEU A 490 7.45 -21.79 -16.27
C LEU A 490 6.17 -21.45 -15.49
N ASP A 491 5.01 -21.54 -16.18
CA ASP A 491 3.72 -21.59 -15.53
C ASP A 491 3.70 -22.80 -14.59
N GLY A 492 3.66 -22.54 -13.28
CA GLY A 492 3.57 -23.59 -12.24
C GLY A 492 2.11 -23.93 -11.95
#